data_662e615d7ef0ac063b498552e6388729
#
_entry.id   662e615d7ef0ac063b498552e6388729
#
_cell.length_a   1.000
_cell.length_b   1.000
_cell.length_c   1.000
_cell.angle_alpha   90.00
_cell.angle_beta   90.00
_cell.angle_gamma   90.00
#
_symmetry.space_group_name_H-M   'P 1'
#
loop_
_entity.id
_entity.type
_entity.pdbx_description
1 polymer ?
#
loop_
_entity_poly.entity_id
_entity_poly.type
_entity_poly.pdbx_seq_one_letter_code
_entity_poly.pdbx_strand_id
1 'polypeptide(L)'
;MRTPFITAGALTALLFLADSAPGQAPARLPPVNGLDEFMAVPEDNPLRVDVILLGRRLFFDPRLSRDGTRSCASCHNPVRAFSDSVPLSSGVGGRRGRRNAPAIINRGYGTSFFWDGRAASLEQQVLGPLQNRSELGAALPDVLARLGADSSYRAQFAGALGVAPTASALARAIASYVRSIRSGDSRADRYFAGDS
;
A
#
# COMPACT_ATOMS: atom_id res chain seq x y z
N MET A 1 -37.89 -66.59 14.33
CA MET A 1 -37.25 -65.40 14.88
C MET A 1 -36.18 -64.99 13.86
N ARG A 2 -36.36 -63.89 13.14
CA ARG A 2 -35.39 -63.35 12.13
C ARG A 2 -34.92 -62.00 12.64
N THR A 3 -33.67 -61.86 12.90
CA THR A 3 -33.00 -60.61 13.28
C THR A 3 -32.72 -59.76 12.03
N PRO A 4 -32.95 -58.46 12.02
CA PRO A 4 -32.56 -57.62 10.89
C PRO A 4 -31.10 -57.14 11.05
N PHE A 5 -30.34 -57.22 9.96
CA PHE A 5 -29.02 -56.63 9.82
C PHE A 5 -29.19 -55.12 9.59
N ILE A 6 -28.53 -54.32 10.46
CA ILE A 6 -28.41 -52.89 10.30
C ILE A 6 -27.11 -52.65 9.49
N THR A 7 -27.26 -52.19 8.26
CA THR A 7 -26.15 -51.73 7.43
C THR A 7 -25.77 -50.31 7.86
N ALA A 8 -24.55 -50.13 8.40
CA ALA A 8 -23.95 -48.84 8.69
C ALA A 8 -23.55 -48.18 7.38
N GLY A 9 -24.26 -47.12 6.99
CA GLY A 9 -23.85 -46.26 5.86
C GLY A 9 -22.67 -45.40 6.27
N ALA A 10 -21.52 -45.56 5.60
CA ALA A 10 -20.38 -44.72 5.75
C ALA A 10 -20.65 -43.34 5.14
N LEU A 11 -20.69 -42.31 5.97
CA LEU A 11 -20.81 -40.92 5.58
C LEU A 11 -19.42 -40.44 5.12
N THR A 12 -19.18 -40.43 3.83
CA THR A 12 -17.92 -39.88 3.26
C THR A 12 -18.00 -38.36 3.29
N ALA A 13 -17.34 -37.75 4.28
CA ALA A 13 -17.16 -36.30 4.32
C ALA A 13 -16.22 -35.88 3.19
N LEU A 14 -16.75 -35.25 2.13
CA LEU A 14 -15.96 -34.52 1.15
C LEU A 14 -15.37 -33.27 1.85
N LEU A 15 -14.09 -33.34 2.18
CA LEU A 15 -13.28 -32.18 2.50
C LEU A 15 -13.11 -31.37 1.19
N PHE A 16 -13.88 -30.29 1.03
CA PHE A 16 -13.57 -29.26 0.07
C PHE A 16 -12.27 -28.59 0.53
N LEU A 17 -11.15 -29.01 -0.04
CA LEU A 17 -9.94 -28.21 -0.04
C LEU A 17 -10.29 -26.95 -0.84
N ALA A 18 -10.46 -25.83 -0.13
CA ALA A 18 -10.53 -24.52 -0.76
C ALA A 18 -9.19 -24.32 -1.47
N ASP A 19 -9.18 -24.54 -2.77
CA ASP A 19 -8.08 -24.18 -3.67
C ASP A 19 -7.91 -22.66 -3.54
N SER A 20 -6.93 -22.25 -2.73
CA SER A 20 -6.50 -20.86 -2.67
C SER A 20 -6.03 -20.52 -4.08
N ALA A 21 -6.74 -19.64 -4.76
CA ALA A 21 -6.33 -19.16 -6.08
C ALA A 21 -4.84 -18.78 -5.99
N PRO A 22 -3.99 -19.25 -6.94
CA PRO A 22 -2.56 -19.00 -6.88
C PRO A 22 -2.34 -17.49 -6.84
N GLY A 23 -1.85 -16.97 -5.71
CA GLY A 23 -1.46 -15.58 -5.56
C GLY A 23 -0.48 -15.25 -6.69
N GLN A 24 -0.68 -14.11 -7.35
CA GLN A 24 0.24 -13.69 -8.40
C GLN A 24 1.68 -13.73 -7.87
N ALA A 25 2.60 -14.23 -8.68
CA ALA A 25 4.01 -14.26 -8.33
C ALA A 25 4.51 -12.85 -7.93
N PRO A 26 5.49 -12.75 -7.02
CA PRO A 26 6.08 -11.46 -6.67
C PRO A 26 6.54 -10.71 -7.93
N ALA A 27 6.14 -9.45 -8.05
CA ALA A 27 6.55 -8.60 -9.15
C ALA A 27 8.02 -8.25 -8.99
N ARG A 28 8.84 -8.58 -9.98
CA ARG A 28 10.18 -8.00 -10.11
C ARG A 28 10.05 -6.64 -10.79
N LEU A 29 10.37 -5.59 -10.08
CA LEU A 29 10.49 -4.28 -10.71
C LEU A 29 11.74 -4.30 -11.62
N PRO A 30 11.66 -3.75 -12.85
CA PRO A 30 12.82 -3.73 -13.76
C PRO A 30 13.98 -2.96 -13.10
N PRO A 31 15.25 -3.32 -13.39
CA PRO A 31 16.40 -2.57 -12.87
C PRO A 31 16.34 -1.11 -13.36
N VAL A 32 16.90 -0.21 -12.59
CA VAL A 32 17.01 1.23 -12.92
C VAL A 32 18.43 1.65 -12.64
N ASN A 33 19.14 2.19 -13.63
CA ASN A 33 20.51 2.66 -13.47
C ASN A 33 20.60 3.69 -12.33
N GLY A 34 21.63 3.57 -11.50
CA GLY A 34 21.83 4.43 -10.34
C GLY A 34 21.06 4.03 -9.09
N LEU A 35 20.28 2.95 -9.14
CA LEU A 35 19.64 2.37 -7.97
C LEU A 35 20.24 1.00 -7.64
N ASP A 36 20.29 0.68 -6.36
CA ASP A 36 20.66 -0.66 -5.89
C ASP A 36 19.68 -1.70 -6.48
N GLU A 37 20.21 -2.85 -6.91
CA GLU A 37 19.38 -3.99 -7.34
C GLU A 37 18.55 -4.55 -6.19
N PHE A 38 19.07 -4.47 -4.97
CA PHE A 38 18.39 -4.94 -3.78
C PHE A 38 17.59 -3.83 -3.11
N MET A 39 16.28 -4.00 -3.09
CA MET A 39 15.34 -3.23 -2.28
C MET A 39 14.73 -4.14 -1.23
N ALA A 40 14.82 -3.76 0.04
CA ALA A 40 14.22 -4.53 1.13
C ALA A 40 12.69 -4.53 1.02
N VAL A 41 12.13 -5.68 0.68
CA VAL A 41 10.68 -5.91 0.60
C VAL A 41 10.29 -6.86 1.72
N PRO A 42 9.33 -6.49 2.60
CA PRO A 42 8.87 -7.38 3.67
C PRO A 42 8.31 -8.70 3.13
N GLU A 43 8.61 -9.80 3.79
CA GLU A 43 8.10 -11.13 3.41
C GLU A 43 6.57 -11.20 3.47
N ASP A 44 5.96 -10.53 4.45
CA ASP A 44 4.52 -10.44 4.64
C ASP A 44 3.83 -9.44 3.69
N ASN A 45 4.61 -8.65 2.93
CA ASN A 45 4.10 -7.72 1.93
C ASN A 45 4.95 -7.76 0.64
N PRO A 46 5.05 -8.91 -0.04
CA PRO A 46 5.79 -9.02 -1.29
C PRO A 46 5.19 -8.09 -2.34
N LEU A 47 6.05 -7.52 -3.20
CA LEU A 47 5.58 -6.68 -4.30
C LEU A 47 4.76 -7.54 -5.28
N ARG A 48 3.53 -7.10 -5.55
CA ARG A 48 2.62 -7.69 -6.54
C ARG A 48 1.93 -6.58 -7.30
N VAL A 49 1.72 -6.79 -8.58
CA VAL A 49 1.12 -5.76 -9.47
C VAL A 49 -0.28 -5.35 -9.00
N ASP A 50 -1.11 -6.31 -8.63
CA ASP A 50 -2.46 -6.07 -8.13
C ASP A 50 -2.48 -5.27 -6.82
N VAL A 51 -1.55 -5.55 -5.90
CA VAL A 51 -1.38 -4.79 -4.64
C VAL A 51 -0.87 -3.38 -4.90
N ILE A 52 0.09 -3.21 -5.83
CA ILE A 52 0.59 -1.89 -6.26
C ILE A 52 -0.54 -1.06 -6.88
N LEU A 53 -1.37 -1.65 -7.75
CA LEU A 53 -2.49 -0.95 -8.38
C LEU A 53 -3.57 -0.54 -7.37
N LEU A 54 -3.89 -1.41 -6.40
CA LEU A 54 -4.76 -1.05 -5.28
C LEU A 54 -4.16 0.11 -4.47
N GLY A 55 -2.88 0.03 -4.14
CA GLY A 55 -2.15 1.08 -3.42
C GLY A 55 -2.14 2.41 -4.17
N ARG A 56 -1.94 2.37 -5.49
CA ARG A 56 -2.04 3.55 -6.34
C ARG A 56 -3.43 4.17 -6.27
N ARG A 57 -4.49 3.39 -6.41
CA ARG A 57 -5.87 3.89 -6.32
C ARG A 57 -6.12 4.56 -4.97
N LEU A 58 -5.71 3.93 -3.87
CA LEU A 58 -5.82 4.48 -2.52
C LEU A 58 -5.02 5.77 -2.34
N PHE A 59 -3.80 5.84 -2.86
CA PHE A 59 -2.92 7.01 -2.75
C PHE A 59 -3.54 8.28 -3.35
N PHE A 60 -4.33 8.15 -4.41
CA PHE A 60 -5.01 9.25 -5.07
C PHE A 60 -6.45 9.47 -4.57
N ASP A 61 -6.97 8.64 -3.68
CA ASP A 61 -8.37 8.72 -3.24
C ASP A 61 -8.56 9.74 -2.10
N PRO A 62 -9.30 10.85 -2.33
CA PRO A 62 -9.55 11.83 -1.29
C PRO A 62 -10.45 11.32 -0.16
N ARG A 63 -11.18 10.22 -0.38
CA ARG A 63 -12.01 9.58 0.65
C ARG A 63 -11.21 9.03 1.83
N LEU A 64 -9.88 8.98 1.73
CA LEU A 64 -9.01 8.66 2.85
C LEU A 64 -8.88 9.80 3.86
N SER A 65 -9.27 11.03 3.49
CA SER A 65 -9.31 12.15 4.44
C SER A 65 -10.65 12.25 5.17
N ARG A 66 -10.64 13.00 6.28
CA ARG A 66 -11.82 13.21 7.12
C ARG A 66 -12.98 13.83 6.36
N ASP A 67 -12.71 14.80 5.51
CA ASP A 67 -13.68 15.60 4.79
C ASP A 67 -13.78 15.29 3.29
N GLY A 68 -13.04 14.29 2.81
CA GLY A 68 -13.04 13.89 1.41
C GLY A 68 -12.32 14.87 0.47
N THR A 69 -11.52 15.82 0.99
CA THR A 69 -10.89 16.88 0.19
C THR A 69 -9.42 16.65 -0.11
N ARG A 70 -8.76 15.73 0.61
CA ARG A 70 -7.32 15.49 0.51
C ARG A 70 -7.01 14.01 0.32
N SER A 71 -6.00 13.73 -0.50
CA SER A 71 -5.39 12.42 -0.66
C SER A 71 -3.90 12.50 -0.36
N CYS A 72 -3.19 11.37 -0.37
CA CYS A 72 -1.72 11.38 -0.26
C CYS A 72 -1.09 12.20 -1.39
N ALA A 73 -1.64 12.12 -2.61
CA ALA A 73 -1.20 12.90 -3.76
C ALA A 73 -1.38 14.41 -3.60
N SER A 74 -2.20 14.88 -2.66
CA SER A 74 -2.35 16.32 -2.38
C SER A 74 -1.07 16.96 -1.84
N CYS A 75 -0.25 16.17 -1.11
CA CYS A 75 1.04 16.60 -0.57
C CYS A 75 2.21 15.93 -1.29
N HIS A 76 2.00 14.73 -1.85
CA HIS A 76 3.00 14.02 -2.64
C HIS A 76 2.61 14.02 -4.12
N ASN A 77 2.70 15.21 -4.76
CA ASN A 77 2.25 15.43 -6.12
C ASN A 77 3.26 14.84 -7.14
N PRO A 78 2.86 13.91 -8.03
CA PRO A 78 3.75 13.34 -9.03
C PRO A 78 4.43 14.37 -9.93
N VAL A 79 3.74 15.45 -10.30
CA VAL A 79 4.31 16.53 -11.16
C VAL A 79 5.39 17.34 -10.44
N ARG A 80 5.52 17.17 -9.12
CA ARG A 80 6.50 17.85 -8.26
C ARG A 80 7.44 16.84 -7.60
N ALA A 81 7.82 15.81 -8.33
CA ALA A 81 8.64 14.71 -7.81
C ALA A 81 8.07 14.09 -6.52
N PHE A 82 6.75 13.92 -6.45
CA PHE A 82 6.05 13.43 -5.27
C PHE A 82 6.32 14.22 -3.99
N SER A 83 6.46 15.55 -4.12
CA SER A 83 6.55 16.54 -3.04
C SER A 83 5.46 17.60 -3.25
N ASP A 84 5.24 18.50 -2.29
CA ASP A 84 4.30 19.63 -2.44
C ASP A 84 4.99 20.96 -2.78
N SER A 85 6.31 21.01 -2.70
CA SER A 85 7.15 22.19 -3.01
C SER A 85 6.83 23.44 -2.17
N VAL A 86 6.27 23.25 -0.97
CA VAL A 86 6.00 24.33 -0.01
C VAL A 86 6.70 24.06 1.33
N PRO A 87 7.09 25.11 2.09
CA PRO A 87 7.78 24.92 3.36
C PRO A 87 6.97 24.15 4.39
N LEU A 88 5.67 24.33 4.41
CA LEU A 88 4.74 23.68 5.32
C LEU A 88 3.51 23.20 4.55
N SER A 89 3.31 21.89 4.54
CA SER A 89 2.15 21.25 3.88
C SER A 89 0.83 21.67 4.52
N SER A 90 -0.23 21.72 3.70
CA SER A 90 -1.60 22.00 4.16
C SER A 90 -2.44 20.74 4.09
N GLY A 91 -3.00 20.33 5.24
CA GLY A 91 -3.94 19.23 5.33
C GLY A 91 -5.41 19.66 5.26
N VAL A 92 -6.29 18.82 5.77
CA VAL A 92 -7.74 19.05 5.81
C VAL A 92 -8.10 20.32 6.54
N GLY A 93 -9.08 21.06 6.02
CA GLY A 93 -9.51 22.34 6.60
C GLY A 93 -8.43 23.43 6.57
N GLY A 94 -7.43 23.34 5.69
CA GLY A 94 -6.35 24.31 5.58
C GLY A 94 -5.35 24.31 6.73
N ARG A 95 -5.39 23.31 7.60
CA ARG A 95 -4.46 23.20 8.73
C ARG A 95 -3.05 22.96 8.23
N ARG A 96 -2.09 23.75 8.72
CA ARG A 96 -0.70 23.60 8.34
C ARG A 96 0.01 22.55 9.19
N GLY A 97 0.78 21.70 8.53
CA GLY A 97 1.76 20.83 9.16
C GLY A 97 2.92 21.60 9.77
N ARG A 98 3.81 20.90 10.43
CA ARG A 98 5.03 21.48 11.04
C ARG A 98 6.26 21.37 10.15
N ARG A 99 6.16 20.65 9.04
CA ARG A 99 7.23 20.34 8.08
C ARG A 99 6.64 20.29 6.68
N ASN A 100 7.47 20.38 5.66
CA ASN A 100 7.08 20.08 4.28
C ASN A 100 6.88 18.58 4.07
N ALA A 101 6.15 18.21 3.02
CA ALA A 101 6.10 16.84 2.53
C ALA A 101 7.39 16.53 1.76
N PRO A 102 8.23 15.59 2.22
CA PRO A 102 9.42 15.19 1.48
C PRO A 102 9.02 14.45 0.20
N ALA A 103 9.89 14.46 -0.80
CA ALA A 103 9.73 13.58 -1.94
C ALA A 103 9.74 12.11 -1.48
N ILE A 104 8.85 11.31 -2.05
CA ILE A 104 8.76 9.87 -1.74
C ILE A 104 9.34 8.97 -2.83
N ILE A 105 10.02 9.55 -3.82
CA ILE A 105 10.79 8.80 -4.82
C ILE A 105 11.87 7.99 -4.09
N ASN A 106 12.07 6.75 -4.53
CA ASN A 106 13.09 5.82 -4.03
C ASN A 106 12.96 5.49 -2.52
N ARG A 107 11.78 5.75 -1.91
CA ARG A 107 11.61 5.45 -0.48
C ARG A 107 11.55 3.96 -0.17
N GLY A 108 11.40 3.09 -1.17
CA GLY A 108 11.53 1.65 -0.99
C GLY A 108 12.91 1.20 -0.49
N TYR A 109 13.96 2.01 -0.73
CA TYR A 109 15.34 1.76 -0.28
C TYR A 109 15.62 2.33 1.13
N GLY A 110 14.66 3.03 1.73
CA GLY A 110 14.83 3.61 3.06
C GLY A 110 14.71 2.58 4.18
N THR A 111 15.46 2.80 5.26
CA THR A 111 15.45 1.97 6.47
C THR A 111 14.67 2.59 7.62
N SER A 112 14.34 3.88 7.52
CA SER A 112 13.52 4.62 8.48
C SER A 112 12.72 5.71 7.80
N PHE A 113 11.57 6.09 8.36
CA PHE A 113 10.59 6.93 7.70
C PHE A 113 10.11 8.05 8.63
N PHE A 114 9.50 9.09 8.04
CA PHE A 114 9.37 10.45 8.54
C PHE A 114 10.73 11.18 8.61
N TRP A 115 10.70 12.49 8.84
CA TRP A 115 11.89 13.32 8.99
C TRP A 115 12.76 12.95 10.21
N ASP A 116 12.16 12.36 11.22
CA ASP A 116 12.78 11.98 12.49
C ASP A 116 13.01 10.46 12.62
N GLY A 117 12.74 9.69 11.58
CA GLY A 117 13.02 8.26 11.54
C GLY A 117 12.14 7.40 12.45
N ARG A 118 11.05 7.94 13.01
CA ARG A 118 10.23 7.24 14.04
C ARG A 118 9.44 6.03 13.53
N ALA A 119 9.29 5.86 12.23
CA ALA A 119 8.65 4.68 11.65
C ALA A 119 9.71 3.75 11.04
N ALA A 120 9.66 2.48 11.39
CA ALA A 120 10.61 1.47 10.95
C ALA A 120 10.24 0.85 9.60
N SER A 121 9.01 1.04 9.11
CA SER A 121 8.56 0.54 7.81
C SER A 121 7.62 1.53 7.13
N LEU A 122 7.44 1.37 5.80
CA LEU A 122 6.45 2.15 5.05
C LEU A 122 5.03 1.83 5.52
N GLU A 123 4.74 0.59 5.87
CA GLU A 123 3.44 0.17 6.39
C GLU A 123 3.10 0.91 7.69
N GLN A 124 4.05 1.05 8.58
CA GLN A 124 3.88 1.82 9.81
C GLN A 124 3.74 3.31 9.52
N GLN A 125 4.53 3.83 8.57
CA GLN A 125 4.52 5.25 8.21
C GLN A 125 3.15 5.70 7.67
N VAL A 126 2.54 4.92 6.77
CA VAL A 126 1.28 5.25 6.08
C VAL A 126 0.14 5.57 7.06
N LEU A 127 0.06 4.88 8.18
CA LEU A 127 -1.01 5.06 9.16
C LEU A 127 -0.94 6.40 9.91
N GLY A 128 0.24 7.02 9.98
CA GLY A 128 0.43 8.31 10.65
C GLY A 128 -0.33 9.46 9.97
N PRO A 129 -0.05 9.78 8.69
CA PRO A 129 -0.71 10.83 7.93
C PRO A 129 -2.23 10.69 7.85
N LEU A 130 -2.75 9.47 7.78
CA LEU A 130 -4.19 9.22 7.77
C LEU A 130 -4.89 9.82 8.99
N GLN A 131 -4.29 9.68 10.17
CA GLN A 131 -4.88 10.06 11.45
C GLN A 131 -4.44 11.46 11.92
N ASN A 132 -3.37 12.01 11.36
CA ASN A 132 -2.85 13.32 11.75
C ASN A 132 -3.83 14.44 11.36
N ARG A 133 -4.31 15.19 12.36
CA ARG A 133 -5.28 16.28 12.18
C ARG A 133 -4.79 17.40 11.27
N SER A 134 -3.48 17.56 11.11
CA SER A 134 -2.85 18.53 10.20
C SER A 134 -2.55 17.95 8.81
N GLU A 135 -2.93 16.71 8.54
CA GLU A 135 -2.77 16.04 7.26
C GLU A 135 -4.12 15.53 6.76
N LEU A 136 -4.41 14.23 6.75
CA LEU A 136 -5.71 13.69 6.31
C LEU A 136 -6.79 13.69 7.42
N GLY A 137 -6.39 13.64 8.68
CA GLY A 137 -7.24 13.87 9.86
C GLY A 137 -8.41 12.91 10.03
N ALA A 138 -8.40 11.75 9.41
CA ALA A 138 -9.48 10.79 9.44
C ALA A 138 -9.34 9.82 10.63
N ALA A 139 -10.47 9.42 11.22
CA ALA A 139 -10.48 8.26 12.09
C ALA A 139 -10.36 6.99 11.23
N LEU A 140 -9.44 6.11 11.56
CA LEU A 140 -9.19 4.90 10.78
C LEU A 140 -10.43 4.00 10.61
N PRO A 141 -11.27 3.80 11.65
CA PRO A 141 -12.52 3.05 11.47
C PRO A 141 -13.45 3.65 10.41
N ASP A 142 -13.54 4.98 10.31
CA ASP A 142 -14.40 5.65 9.33
C ASP A 142 -13.87 5.45 7.90
N VAL A 143 -12.55 5.49 7.72
CA VAL A 143 -11.91 5.19 6.44
C VAL A 143 -12.22 3.77 6.01
N LEU A 144 -12.03 2.80 6.91
CA LEU A 144 -12.27 1.39 6.62
C LEU A 144 -13.75 1.11 6.33
N ALA A 145 -14.68 1.75 7.04
CA ALA A 145 -16.12 1.64 6.79
C ALA A 145 -16.48 2.18 5.39
N ARG A 146 -15.94 3.34 5.00
CA ARG A 146 -16.14 3.91 3.65
C ARG A 146 -15.61 3.01 2.54
N LEU A 147 -14.41 2.46 2.70
CA LEU A 147 -13.85 1.51 1.74
C LEU A 147 -14.64 0.20 1.71
N GLY A 148 -15.07 -0.29 2.87
CA GLY A 148 -15.90 -1.49 3.00
C GLY A 148 -17.31 -1.34 2.44
N ALA A 149 -17.87 -0.13 2.38
CA ALA A 149 -19.15 0.13 1.73
C ALA A 149 -19.07 0.09 0.19
N ASP A 150 -17.89 0.38 -0.39
CA ASP A 150 -17.67 0.37 -1.84
C ASP A 150 -17.38 -1.05 -2.34
N SER A 151 -18.28 -1.60 -3.19
CA SER A 151 -18.14 -2.95 -3.74
C SER A 151 -16.87 -3.13 -4.58
N SER A 152 -16.44 -2.08 -5.29
CA SER A 152 -15.22 -2.10 -6.10
C SER A 152 -13.96 -2.19 -5.22
N TYR A 153 -13.92 -1.50 -4.08
CA TYR A 153 -12.82 -1.66 -3.12
C TYR A 153 -12.85 -3.02 -2.45
N ARG A 154 -14.04 -3.50 -2.01
CA ARG A 154 -14.13 -4.87 -1.44
C ARG A 154 -13.57 -5.92 -2.40
N ALA A 155 -13.96 -5.86 -3.68
CA ALA A 155 -13.46 -6.78 -4.70
C ALA A 155 -11.94 -6.67 -4.90
N GLN A 156 -11.40 -5.45 -4.92
CA GLN A 156 -9.96 -5.24 -5.10
C GLN A 156 -9.15 -5.69 -3.87
N PHE A 157 -9.60 -5.42 -2.65
CA PHE A 157 -8.93 -5.91 -1.44
C PHE A 157 -8.97 -7.44 -1.36
N ALA A 158 -10.13 -8.05 -1.66
CA ALA A 158 -10.26 -9.51 -1.69
C ALA A 158 -9.36 -10.13 -2.76
N GLY A 159 -9.34 -9.60 -3.97
CA GLY A 159 -8.52 -10.12 -5.07
C GLY A 159 -7.01 -9.91 -4.83
N ALA A 160 -6.60 -8.72 -4.36
CA ALA A 160 -5.20 -8.41 -4.17
C ALA A 160 -4.61 -8.96 -2.87
N LEU A 161 -5.35 -8.98 -1.78
CA LEU A 161 -4.83 -9.30 -0.45
C LEU A 161 -5.59 -10.44 0.26
N GLY A 162 -6.64 -10.99 -0.35
CA GLY A 162 -7.45 -12.08 0.22
C GLY A 162 -8.29 -11.67 1.44
N VAL A 163 -8.44 -10.37 1.71
CA VAL A 163 -9.12 -9.87 2.92
C VAL A 163 -10.02 -8.67 2.59
N ALA A 164 -10.94 -8.37 3.50
CA ALA A 164 -11.68 -7.10 3.49
C ALA A 164 -10.74 -5.92 3.81
N PRO A 165 -11.17 -4.64 3.57
CA PRO A 165 -10.40 -3.47 3.99
C PRO A 165 -10.11 -3.48 5.49
N THR A 166 -8.84 -3.59 5.86
CA THR A 166 -8.31 -3.48 7.23
C THR A 166 -7.19 -2.45 7.27
N ALA A 167 -6.81 -1.99 8.45
CA ALA A 167 -5.68 -1.06 8.63
C ALA A 167 -4.38 -1.61 8.03
N SER A 168 -4.08 -2.88 8.29
CA SER A 168 -2.91 -3.56 7.76
C SER A 168 -2.97 -3.68 6.24
N ALA A 169 -4.10 -4.12 5.67
CA ALA A 169 -4.27 -4.27 4.23
C ALA A 169 -4.15 -2.92 3.49
N LEU A 170 -4.74 -1.85 4.06
CA LEU A 170 -4.61 -0.47 3.56
C LEU A 170 -3.14 -0.03 3.53
N ALA A 171 -2.44 -0.22 4.65
CA ALA A 171 -1.04 0.16 4.79
C ALA A 171 -0.14 -0.62 3.82
N ARG A 172 -0.33 -1.94 3.71
CA ARG A 172 0.39 -2.81 2.78
C ARG A 172 0.22 -2.37 1.33
N ALA A 173 -1.01 -2.08 0.92
CA ALA A 173 -1.29 -1.64 -0.44
C ALA A 173 -0.59 -0.31 -0.76
N ILE A 174 -0.76 0.72 0.08
CA ILE A 174 -0.14 2.03 -0.15
C ILE A 174 1.39 1.93 -0.08
N ALA A 175 1.95 1.17 0.86
CA ALA A 175 3.39 0.94 0.97
C ALA A 175 3.96 0.26 -0.29
N SER A 176 3.26 -0.72 -0.86
CA SER A 176 3.67 -1.37 -2.11
C SER A 176 3.69 -0.40 -3.28
N TYR A 177 2.70 0.51 -3.37
CA TYR A 177 2.73 1.57 -4.37
C TYR A 177 3.91 2.53 -4.15
N VAL A 178 4.16 2.97 -2.92
CA VAL A 178 5.30 3.86 -2.62
C VAL A 178 6.63 3.20 -2.98
N ARG A 179 6.82 1.90 -2.71
CA ARG A 179 7.99 1.14 -3.14
C ARG A 179 8.16 1.10 -4.66
N SER A 180 7.08 1.15 -5.41
CA SER A 180 7.12 1.16 -6.87
C SER A 180 7.50 2.51 -7.48
N ILE A 181 7.49 3.60 -6.69
CA ILE A 181 7.88 4.95 -7.12
C ILE A 181 9.40 5.03 -7.12
N ARG A 182 10.00 4.72 -8.26
CA ARG A 182 11.45 4.74 -8.45
C ARG A 182 11.85 5.70 -9.54
N SER A 183 12.99 6.33 -9.38
CA SER A 183 13.61 7.19 -10.37
C SER A 183 15.13 7.02 -10.30
N GLY A 184 15.75 6.93 -11.43
CA GLY A 184 17.18 6.85 -11.69
C GLY A 184 17.38 7.10 -13.18
N ASP A 185 18.46 6.55 -13.74
CA ASP A 185 18.85 6.72 -15.14
C ASP A 185 19.11 8.21 -15.50
N SER A 186 19.62 8.97 -14.52
CA SER A 186 20.09 10.33 -14.76
C SER A 186 21.33 10.32 -15.67
N ARG A 187 21.72 11.50 -16.17
CA ARG A 187 22.96 11.62 -16.93
C ARG A 187 24.18 11.16 -16.11
N ALA A 188 24.18 11.42 -14.81
CA ALA A 188 25.24 10.96 -13.91
C ALA A 188 25.19 9.43 -13.76
N ASP A 189 24.01 8.85 -13.56
CA ASP A 189 23.87 7.39 -13.43
C ASP A 189 24.38 6.67 -14.68
N ARG A 190 24.01 7.17 -15.87
CA ARG A 190 24.49 6.62 -17.15
C ARG A 190 26.00 6.75 -17.30
N TYR A 191 26.55 7.91 -16.94
CA TYR A 191 27.98 8.11 -16.98
C TYR A 191 28.74 7.12 -16.09
N PHE A 192 28.26 6.91 -14.86
CA PHE A 192 28.85 5.91 -13.96
C PHE A 192 28.61 4.46 -14.40
N ALA A 193 27.56 4.20 -15.18
CA ALA A 193 27.32 2.90 -15.81
C ALA A 193 28.20 2.66 -17.07
N GLY A 194 28.96 3.66 -17.52
CA GLY A 194 29.85 3.56 -18.68
C GLY A 194 29.19 4.00 -20.01
N ASP A 195 28.00 4.57 -19.98
CA ASP A 195 27.36 5.18 -21.14
C ASP A 195 27.92 6.59 -21.34
N SER A 196 28.74 6.77 -22.35
CA SER A 196 29.37 8.06 -22.74
C SER A 196 28.56 8.81 -23.80
#